data_48d5e438f5103062f97943f18bb9aad0
#
_entry.id   48d5e438f5103062f97943f18bb9aad0
#
_cell.length_a   1.000
_cell.length_b   1.000
_cell.length_c   1.000
_cell.angle_alpha   90.00
_cell.angle_beta   90.00
_cell.angle_gamma   90.00
#
_symmetry.space_group_name_H-M   'P 1'
#
loop_
_entity.id
_entity.type
_entity.pdbx_description
1 polymer ?
#
loop_
_entity_poly.entity_id
_entity_poly.type
_entity_poly.pdbx_seq_one_letter_code
_entity_poly.pdbx_strand_id
1 'polypeptide(L)'
;MCLVCTHRIVVYRYAEFHDILSEYFIFMALYLRKKLDNKAEIAVWQVTETEEELLNLISVPTDELEEISLFRSESQRKQKLAVRALLNEVFEEKMYLNHHDNGQPYLENCVTNISITHTDKYVAIIIHDEDDLGIDIESLDRDFSAVEKKALSEEEIEDLDDEKKNEQLAIYWCAKEAIFKRMSQNRVDFAEQIEVEKFNLKKEGELEATFIHKDEHEEEFDLEYMIFDRHVMVWLVG
;
A
#
# COMPACT_ATOMS: atom_id res chain seq x y z
N MET A 1 -3.04 -25.24 -28.80
CA MET A 1 -1.67 -25.07 -28.34
C MET A 1 -1.68 -23.82 -27.49
N CYS A 2 -1.87 -24.03 -26.19
CA CYS A 2 -2.16 -22.94 -25.22
C CYS A 2 -0.82 -22.41 -24.69
N LEU A 3 -0.53 -21.14 -24.98
CA LEU A 3 0.62 -20.43 -24.41
C LEU A 3 0.25 -20.01 -22.99
N VAL A 4 0.84 -20.66 -22.02
CA VAL A 4 0.81 -20.29 -20.61
C VAL A 4 1.63 -19.01 -20.47
N CYS A 5 0.97 -17.90 -20.18
CA CYS A 5 1.61 -16.61 -19.87
C CYS A 5 2.14 -16.68 -18.45
N THR A 6 3.42 -16.99 -18.29
CA THR A 6 4.10 -16.95 -16.98
C THR A 6 4.38 -15.50 -16.63
N HIS A 7 3.66 -14.98 -15.65
CA HIS A 7 3.92 -13.67 -15.05
C HIS A 7 5.32 -13.66 -14.42
N ARG A 8 6.21 -12.85 -14.94
CA ARG A 8 7.53 -12.62 -14.33
C ARG A 8 7.37 -11.54 -13.25
N ILE A 9 7.40 -11.96 -11.99
CA ILE A 9 7.69 -11.06 -10.88
C ILE A 9 9.16 -10.65 -11.03
N VAL A 10 9.39 -9.38 -11.34
CA VAL A 10 10.76 -8.84 -11.39
C VAL A 10 11.12 -8.40 -9.97
N VAL A 11 11.62 -9.33 -9.17
CA VAL A 11 12.23 -9.04 -7.88
C VAL A 11 13.71 -8.73 -8.15
N TYR A 12 14.11 -7.48 -8.05
CA TYR A 12 15.53 -7.12 -8.08
C TYR A 12 16.17 -7.54 -6.75
N ARG A 13 16.71 -8.76 -6.71
CA ARG A 13 17.64 -9.18 -5.65
C ARG A 13 19.02 -8.67 -5.99
N TYR A 14 19.64 -8.00 -5.02
CA TYR A 14 21.08 -7.72 -5.03
C TYR A 14 21.86 -9.01 -5.29
N ALA A 15 22.55 -9.11 -6.42
CA ALA A 15 23.67 -10.02 -6.64
C ALA A 15 24.94 -9.17 -6.71
N GLU A 16 25.89 -9.53 -5.87
CA GLU A 16 27.22 -8.94 -5.77
C GLU A 16 27.92 -8.82 -7.14
N PHE A 17 28.23 -7.60 -7.55
CA PHE A 17 29.31 -7.35 -8.48
C PHE A 17 30.23 -6.28 -7.87
N HIS A 18 31.34 -6.73 -7.32
CA HIS A 18 32.46 -5.87 -6.96
C HIS A 18 33.27 -5.50 -8.22
N ASP A 19 33.63 -4.23 -8.26
CA ASP A 19 34.68 -3.56 -9.02
C ASP A 19 34.35 -3.01 -10.41
N ILE A 20 34.65 -1.71 -10.46
CA ILE A 20 34.87 -0.80 -11.58
C ILE A 20 33.62 -0.03 -12.04
N LEU A 21 33.51 1.15 -11.49
CA LEU A 21 33.03 2.45 -11.97
C LEU A 21 32.31 3.18 -10.82
N SER A 22 33.08 3.90 -10.05
CA SER A 22 32.58 4.92 -9.12
C SER A 22 32.09 6.13 -9.92
N GLU A 23 30.85 6.13 -10.34
CA GLU A 23 30.05 7.32 -10.67
C GLU A 23 28.68 6.82 -11.17
N TYR A 24 27.60 7.22 -10.49
CA TYR A 24 26.19 6.93 -10.82
C TYR A 24 25.64 5.54 -10.50
N PHE A 25 25.84 5.01 -9.30
CA PHE A 25 24.84 4.10 -8.76
C PHE A 25 23.76 4.94 -8.06
N ILE A 26 22.73 5.32 -8.81
CA ILE A 26 21.42 5.63 -8.22
C ILE A 26 20.97 4.29 -7.65
N PHE A 27 21.02 4.13 -6.34
CA PHE A 27 20.41 3.02 -5.64
C PHE A 27 18.92 3.12 -5.91
N MET A 28 18.42 2.34 -6.85
CA MET A 28 16.98 2.26 -7.09
C MET A 28 16.39 1.51 -5.92
N ALA A 29 15.80 2.23 -4.98
CA ALA A 29 15.07 1.68 -3.85
C ALA A 29 13.66 1.16 -4.26
N LEU A 30 13.38 1.08 -5.57
CA LEU A 30 12.20 0.42 -6.09
C LEU A 30 12.26 -1.07 -5.74
N TYR A 31 11.50 -1.47 -4.72
CA TYR A 31 11.48 -2.82 -4.20
C TYR A 31 10.65 -3.76 -5.07
N LEU A 32 9.49 -3.27 -5.54
CA LEU A 32 8.54 -4.01 -6.37
C LEU A 32 7.85 -3.08 -7.36
N ARG A 33 7.66 -3.56 -8.58
CA ARG A 33 6.73 -2.99 -9.56
C ARG A 33 5.99 -4.14 -10.23
N LYS A 34 4.67 -4.19 -10.08
CA LYS A 34 3.82 -5.31 -10.55
C LYS A 34 2.61 -4.77 -11.28
N LYS A 35 2.41 -5.17 -12.52
CA LYS A 35 1.15 -4.97 -13.24
C LYS A 35 0.22 -6.13 -12.92
N LEU A 36 -1.01 -5.81 -12.57
CA LEU A 36 -2.07 -6.77 -12.28
C LEU A 36 -2.87 -7.09 -13.56
N ASP A 37 -3.61 -8.20 -13.53
CA ASP A 37 -4.40 -8.65 -14.70
C ASP A 37 -5.53 -7.67 -15.06
N ASN A 38 -6.05 -6.94 -14.08
CA ASN A 38 -7.04 -5.88 -14.24
C ASN A 38 -6.46 -4.54 -14.72
N LYS A 39 -5.20 -4.49 -15.14
CA LYS A 39 -4.42 -3.32 -15.57
C LYS A 39 -3.95 -2.38 -14.47
N ALA A 40 -4.34 -2.58 -13.21
CA ALA A 40 -3.77 -1.82 -12.11
C ALA A 40 -2.26 -2.08 -11.99
N GLU A 41 -1.54 -1.13 -11.44
CA GLU A 41 -0.11 -1.25 -11.19
C GLU A 41 0.21 -0.95 -9.74
N ILE A 42 0.94 -1.85 -9.09
CA ILE A 42 1.49 -1.68 -7.74
C ILE A 42 2.96 -1.36 -7.84
N ALA A 43 3.39 -0.34 -7.10
CA ALA A 43 4.80 -0.04 -6.92
C ALA A 43 5.13 0.14 -5.43
N VAL A 44 6.27 -0.42 -5.01
CA VAL A 44 6.73 -0.39 -3.61
C VAL A 44 8.17 0.14 -3.59
N TRP A 45 8.40 1.13 -2.76
CA TRP A 45 9.71 1.73 -2.50
C TRP A 45 10.21 1.33 -1.12
N GLN A 46 11.43 0.83 -1.01
CA GLN A 46 12.08 0.60 0.28
C GLN A 46 12.81 1.89 0.70
N VAL A 47 12.39 2.49 1.80
CA VAL A 47 12.93 3.76 2.30
C VAL A 47 14.27 3.49 3.01
N THR A 48 15.35 3.51 2.23
CA THR A 48 16.73 3.32 2.72
C THR A 48 17.53 4.62 2.76
N GLU A 49 17.09 5.63 2.01
CA GLU A 49 17.75 6.90 1.83
C GLU A 49 17.61 7.80 3.06
N THR A 50 18.54 8.72 3.19
CA THR A 50 18.42 9.89 4.05
C THR A 50 17.42 10.90 3.46
N GLU A 51 16.96 11.85 4.27
CA GLU A 51 16.09 12.94 3.80
C GLU A 51 16.77 13.76 2.68
N GLU A 52 18.08 14.04 2.80
CA GLU A 52 18.86 14.76 1.80
C GLU A 52 18.97 13.98 0.47
N GLU A 53 19.19 12.68 0.53
CA GLU A 53 19.23 11.84 -0.67
C GLU A 53 17.88 11.80 -1.37
N LEU A 54 16.77 11.65 -0.63
CA LEU A 54 15.42 11.72 -1.20
C LEU A 54 15.13 13.07 -1.86
N LEU A 55 15.52 14.18 -1.23
CA LEU A 55 15.38 15.53 -1.81
C LEU A 55 16.15 15.68 -3.13
N ASN A 56 17.27 14.99 -3.29
CA ASN A 56 18.04 15.00 -4.54
C ASN A 56 17.39 14.16 -5.66
N LEU A 57 16.51 13.21 -5.31
CA LEU A 57 15.79 12.35 -6.28
C LEU A 57 14.53 13.00 -6.84
N ILE A 58 14.01 14.05 -6.17
CA ILE A 58 12.70 14.59 -6.48
C ILE A 58 12.79 16.04 -6.99
N SER A 59 11.78 16.41 -7.75
CA SER A 59 11.56 17.80 -8.15
C SER A 59 10.12 18.17 -7.81
N VAL A 60 9.91 18.72 -6.61
CA VAL A 60 8.60 19.15 -6.13
C VAL A 60 8.55 20.69 -6.02
N PRO A 61 7.36 21.29 -6.03
CA PRO A 61 7.18 22.72 -5.77
C PRO A 61 7.71 23.13 -4.40
N THR A 62 8.16 24.39 -4.27
CA THR A 62 8.75 24.92 -3.03
C THR A 62 7.74 24.92 -1.87
N ASP A 63 6.48 25.25 -2.14
CA ASP A 63 5.38 25.24 -1.19
C ASP A 63 5.11 23.85 -0.63
N GLU A 64 5.15 22.82 -1.46
CA GLU A 64 5.03 21.42 -1.03
C GLU A 64 6.21 21.00 -0.14
N LEU A 65 7.44 21.43 -0.46
CA LEU A 65 8.61 21.17 0.38
C LEU A 65 8.50 21.88 1.73
N GLU A 66 7.96 23.10 1.75
CA GLU A 66 7.68 23.83 2.99
C GLU A 66 6.68 23.04 3.86
N GLU A 67 5.59 22.54 3.28
CA GLU A 67 4.60 21.73 4.00
C GLU A 67 5.22 20.44 4.56
N ILE A 68 6.04 19.73 3.78
CA ILE A 68 6.74 18.51 4.24
C ILE A 68 7.68 18.88 5.41
N SER A 69 8.36 20.02 5.36
CA SER A 69 9.28 20.46 6.41
C SER A 69 8.60 20.73 7.76
N LEU A 70 7.28 20.97 7.77
CA LEU A 70 6.51 21.20 9.01
C LEU A 70 6.28 19.93 9.83
N PHE A 71 6.45 18.74 9.24
CA PHE A 71 6.35 17.48 9.99
C PHE A 71 7.54 17.33 10.94
N ARG A 72 7.25 17.12 12.22
CA ARG A 72 8.28 16.99 13.27
C ARG A 72 9.08 15.70 13.17
N SER A 73 8.43 14.61 12.74
CA SER A 73 9.06 13.29 12.59
C SER A 73 9.86 13.24 11.30
N GLU A 74 11.14 12.90 11.39
CA GLU A 74 12.00 12.61 10.24
C GLU A 74 11.44 11.45 9.40
N SER A 75 10.92 10.40 10.06
CA SER A 75 10.28 9.28 9.39
C SER A 75 9.11 9.74 8.52
N GLN A 76 8.21 10.61 9.04
CA GLN A 76 7.10 11.13 8.28
C GLN A 76 7.56 11.99 7.08
N ARG A 77 8.60 12.82 7.24
CA ARG A 77 9.16 13.59 6.12
C ARG A 77 9.73 12.66 5.05
N LYS A 78 10.52 11.66 5.47
CA LYS A 78 11.09 10.65 4.56
C LYS A 78 10.01 9.88 3.81
N GLN A 79 8.94 9.45 4.48
CA GLN A 79 7.80 8.77 3.85
C GLN A 79 7.16 9.65 2.76
N LYS A 80 6.91 10.92 3.04
CA LYS A 80 6.34 11.85 2.04
C LYS A 80 7.27 12.11 0.86
N LEU A 81 8.57 12.26 1.11
CA LEU A 81 9.57 12.39 0.04
C LEU A 81 9.71 11.11 -0.79
N ALA A 82 9.67 9.95 -0.15
CA ALA A 82 9.73 8.65 -0.83
C ALA A 82 8.49 8.41 -1.72
N VAL A 83 7.30 8.87 -1.31
CA VAL A 83 6.11 8.86 -2.19
C VAL A 83 6.38 9.65 -3.46
N ARG A 84 7.02 10.83 -3.38
CA ARG A 84 7.35 11.65 -4.57
C ARG A 84 8.40 10.98 -5.45
N ALA A 85 9.41 10.35 -4.83
CA ALA A 85 10.41 9.57 -5.57
C ALA A 85 9.76 8.39 -6.30
N LEU A 86 8.83 7.68 -5.64
CA LEU A 86 8.09 6.58 -6.24
C LEU A 86 7.19 7.04 -7.40
N LEU A 87 6.50 8.18 -7.27
CA LEU A 87 5.71 8.75 -8.37
C LEU A 87 6.59 9.11 -9.58
N ASN A 88 7.77 9.69 -9.36
CA ASN A 88 8.71 9.99 -10.45
C ASN A 88 9.25 8.73 -11.14
N GLU A 89 9.31 7.59 -10.43
CA GLU A 89 9.74 6.31 -11.00
C GLU A 89 8.62 5.62 -11.79
N VAL A 90 7.37 5.80 -11.37
CA VAL A 90 6.22 5.14 -12.00
C VAL A 90 5.71 5.90 -13.22
N PHE A 91 5.72 7.24 -13.17
CA PHE A 91 5.24 8.09 -14.23
C PHE A 91 6.40 8.73 -15.01
N GLU A 92 6.25 8.82 -16.33
CA GLU A 92 7.23 9.50 -17.20
C GLU A 92 7.19 11.02 -17.02
N GLU A 93 6.04 11.56 -16.60
CA GLU A 93 5.83 12.99 -16.38
C GLU A 93 5.75 13.28 -14.86
N LYS A 94 6.08 14.51 -14.50
CA LYS A 94 5.97 14.97 -13.12
C LYS A 94 4.51 14.96 -12.67
N MET A 95 4.23 14.25 -11.58
CA MET A 95 2.93 14.19 -10.95
C MET A 95 2.80 15.20 -9.80
N TYR A 96 1.63 15.83 -9.70
CA TYR A 96 1.27 16.73 -8.60
C TYR A 96 0.28 16.01 -7.70
N LEU A 97 0.76 15.56 -6.54
CA LEU A 97 -0.06 14.83 -5.57
C LEU A 97 -0.73 15.81 -4.61
N ASN A 98 -2.05 15.74 -4.57
CA ASN A 98 -2.88 16.51 -3.67
C ASN A 98 -3.84 15.58 -2.89
N HIS A 99 -4.63 16.16 -1.97
CA HIS A 99 -5.60 15.43 -1.16
C HIS A 99 -6.94 16.15 -1.16
N HIS A 100 -8.02 15.37 -1.24
CA HIS A 100 -9.37 15.85 -0.99
C HIS A 100 -9.57 16.19 0.50
N ASP A 101 -10.66 16.87 0.83
CA ASP A 101 -11.01 17.22 2.22
C ASP A 101 -11.15 16.00 3.14
N ASN A 102 -11.48 14.84 2.61
CA ASN A 102 -11.55 13.56 3.33
C ASN A 102 -10.18 12.86 3.49
N GLY A 103 -9.09 13.44 2.95
CA GLY A 103 -7.73 12.90 3.01
C GLY A 103 -7.37 11.95 1.87
N GLN A 104 -8.29 11.64 0.95
CA GLN A 104 -8.03 10.78 -0.22
C GLN A 104 -7.02 11.46 -1.17
N PRO A 105 -5.93 10.77 -1.56
CA PRO A 105 -4.97 11.31 -2.51
C PRO A 105 -5.54 11.35 -3.93
N TYR A 106 -5.12 12.34 -4.72
CA TYR A 106 -5.38 12.42 -6.15
C TYR A 106 -4.22 13.08 -6.88
N LEU A 107 -4.10 12.81 -8.19
CA LEU A 107 -3.11 13.40 -9.06
C LEU A 107 -3.77 14.56 -9.84
N GLU A 108 -3.29 15.80 -9.66
CA GLU A 108 -3.92 17.00 -10.20
C GLU A 108 -3.88 17.07 -11.73
N ASN A 109 -2.82 16.56 -12.32
CA ASN A 109 -2.56 16.61 -13.76
C ASN A 109 -2.80 15.27 -14.48
N CYS A 110 -3.47 14.31 -13.82
CA CYS A 110 -3.75 12.99 -14.37
C CYS A 110 -5.14 12.51 -13.90
N VAL A 111 -5.80 11.70 -14.70
CA VAL A 111 -7.09 11.09 -14.36
C VAL A 111 -6.95 9.74 -13.66
N THR A 112 -5.72 9.24 -13.56
CA THR A 112 -5.39 7.98 -12.92
C THR A 112 -5.73 8.02 -11.43
N ASN A 113 -6.53 7.09 -10.95
CA ASN A 113 -6.83 6.90 -9.54
C ASN A 113 -5.59 6.37 -8.81
N ILE A 114 -5.40 6.77 -7.56
CA ILE A 114 -4.26 6.39 -6.74
C ILE A 114 -4.67 6.11 -5.30
N SER A 115 -4.11 5.06 -4.71
CA SER A 115 -4.10 4.85 -3.27
C SER A 115 -2.67 4.68 -2.78
N ILE A 116 -2.39 5.19 -1.57
CA ILE A 116 -1.04 5.29 -1.01
C ILE A 116 -1.05 4.72 0.40
N THR A 117 0.02 3.99 0.72
CA THR A 117 0.27 3.50 2.07
C THR A 117 1.75 3.52 2.40
N HIS A 118 2.09 3.49 3.68
CA HIS A 118 3.48 3.50 4.13
C HIS A 118 3.66 2.90 5.53
N THR A 119 4.82 2.32 5.75
CA THR A 119 5.42 2.04 7.05
C THR A 119 6.71 2.83 7.20
N ASP A 120 7.45 2.64 8.30
CA ASP A 120 8.78 3.25 8.43
C ASP A 120 9.78 2.76 7.39
N LYS A 121 9.54 1.57 6.82
CA LYS A 121 10.46 0.90 5.90
C LYS A 121 10.02 0.92 4.45
N TYR A 122 8.73 0.99 4.18
CA TYR A 122 8.17 0.91 2.84
C TYR A 122 7.14 1.99 2.58
N VAL A 123 7.12 2.45 1.34
CA VAL A 123 6.02 3.22 0.76
C VAL A 123 5.48 2.42 -0.40
N ALA A 124 4.17 2.29 -0.51
CA ALA A 124 3.52 1.62 -1.63
C ALA A 124 2.42 2.48 -2.23
N ILE A 125 2.26 2.38 -3.54
CA ILE A 125 1.14 2.94 -4.28
C ILE A 125 0.48 1.85 -5.13
N ILE A 126 -0.82 2.00 -5.35
CA ILE A 126 -1.55 1.32 -6.40
C ILE A 126 -2.22 2.36 -7.27
N ILE A 127 -2.22 2.16 -8.59
CA ILE A 127 -2.81 3.06 -9.57
C ILE A 127 -3.67 2.30 -10.57
N HIS A 128 -4.77 2.93 -11.03
CA HIS A 128 -5.63 2.45 -12.10
C HIS A 128 -6.30 3.62 -12.82
N ASP A 129 -6.50 3.52 -14.14
CA ASP A 129 -7.02 4.66 -14.93
C ASP A 129 -8.54 4.84 -14.82
N GLU A 130 -9.27 3.79 -14.44
CA GLU A 130 -10.75 3.80 -14.48
C GLU A 130 -11.37 3.48 -13.12
N ASP A 131 -10.89 2.41 -12.44
CA ASP A 131 -11.51 1.86 -11.24
C ASP A 131 -10.97 2.51 -9.96
N ASP A 132 -11.83 2.58 -8.95
CA ASP A 132 -11.45 2.91 -7.58
C ASP A 132 -10.60 1.78 -6.99
N LEU A 133 -9.76 2.14 -6.02
CA LEU A 133 -8.78 1.20 -5.48
C LEU A 133 -8.37 1.54 -4.05
N GLY A 134 -7.86 0.54 -3.36
CA GLY A 134 -7.31 0.69 -2.03
C GLY A 134 -6.09 -0.19 -1.83
N ILE A 135 -5.14 0.30 -1.05
CA ILE A 135 -3.94 -0.44 -0.65
C ILE A 135 -3.57 -0.10 0.79
N ASP A 136 -3.18 -1.13 1.55
CA ASP A 136 -2.58 -0.93 2.85
C ASP A 136 -1.38 -1.85 3.09
N ILE A 137 -0.40 -1.37 3.88
CA ILE A 137 0.81 -2.11 4.25
C ILE A 137 1.10 -1.94 5.73
N GLU A 138 1.39 -3.04 6.41
CA GLU A 138 1.73 -3.02 7.83
C GLU A 138 2.95 -3.91 8.14
N SER A 139 3.71 -3.50 9.17
CA SER A 139 4.81 -4.31 9.67
C SER A 139 4.30 -5.40 10.62
N LEU A 140 4.67 -6.66 10.38
CA LEU A 140 4.38 -7.78 11.27
C LEU A 140 5.16 -7.75 12.60
N ASP A 141 6.07 -6.78 12.75
CA ASP A 141 6.74 -6.49 14.02
C ASP A 141 5.88 -5.63 14.97
N ARG A 142 4.79 -5.05 14.45
CA ARG A 142 3.77 -4.34 15.23
C ARG A 142 2.89 -5.35 15.99
N ASP A 143 2.50 -5.00 17.22
CA ASP A 143 1.47 -5.72 17.98
C ASP A 143 0.07 -5.26 17.54
N PHE A 144 -0.72 -6.19 17.02
CA PHE A 144 -2.09 -5.96 16.57
C PHE A 144 -3.16 -6.35 17.59
N SER A 145 -2.81 -6.68 18.83
CA SER A 145 -3.79 -7.09 19.87
C SER A 145 -4.89 -6.06 20.13
N ALA A 146 -4.62 -4.78 19.90
CA ALA A 146 -5.62 -3.72 20.01
C ALA A 146 -6.64 -3.72 18.85
N VAL A 147 -6.28 -4.25 17.69
CA VAL A 147 -7.14 -4.36 16.50
C VAL A 147 -8.26 -5.35 16.74
N GLU A 148 -7.96 -6.51 17.33
CA GLU A 148 -8.94 -7.55 17.69
C GLU A 148 -10.19 -6.99 18.35
N LYS A 149 -10.03 -6.06 19.28
CA LYS A 149 -11.14 -5.49 20.06
C LYS A 149 -11.87 -4.32 19.41
N LYS A 150 -11.24 -3.67 18.43
CA LYS A 150 -11.72 -2.40 17.87
C LYS A 150 -12.18 -2.51 16.43
N ALA A 151 -11.72 -3.51 15.72
CA ALA A 151 -11.91 -3.61 14.30
C ALA A 151 -12.43 -4.96 13.80
N LEU A 152 -12.43 -6.01 14.63
CA LEU A 152 -12.95 -7.31 14.23
C LEU A 152 -14.35 -7.55 14.79
N SER A 153 -15.19 -8.25 14.01
CA SER A 153 -16.47 -8.82 14.46
C SER A 153 -16.26 -10.03 15.39
N GLU A 154 -17.32 -10.51 16.03
CA GLU A 154 -17.24 -11.71 16.87
C GLU A 154 -16.88 -12.95 16.03
N GLU A 155 -17.41 -13.06 14.81
CA GLU A 155 -17.14 -14.13 13.84
C GLU A 155 -15.68 -14.14 13.40
N GLU A 156 -15.12 -12.99 13.06
CA GLU A 156 -13.70 -12.87 12.67
C GLU A 156 -12.75 -13.23 13.82
N ILE A 157 -13.13 -12.93 15.07
CA ILE A 157 -12.36 -13.29 16.27
C ILE A 157 -12.37 -14.82 16.48
N GLU A 158 -13.49 -15.51 16.23
CA GLU A 158 -13.60 -16.97 16.34
C GLU A 158 -12.75 -17.71 15.30
N ASP A 159 -12.44 -17.06 14.19
CA ASP A 159 -11.65 -17.61 13.09
C ASP A 159 -10.12 -17.50 13.27
N LEU A 160 -9.67 -16.79 14.32
CA LEU A 160 -8.25 -16.59 14.58
C LEU A 160 -7.55 -17.87 15.06
N ASP A 161 -6.39 -18.15 14.48
CA ASP A 161 -5.48 -19.21 14.92
C ASP A 161 -4.48 -18.64 15.94
N ASP A 162 -4.48 -19.17 17.16
CA ASP A 162 -3.63 -18.69 18.26
C ASP A 162 -2.13 -18.66 17.91
N GLU A 163 -1.64 -19.58 17.05
CA GLU A 163 -0.23 -19.67 16.65
C GLU A 163 0.15 -18.58 15.61
N LYS A 164 -0.83 -18.07 14.87
CA LYS A 164 -0.65 -17.12 13.76
C LYS A 164 -1.45 -15.85 13.95
N LYS A 165 -1.90 -15.62 15.16
CA LYS A 165 -2.86 -14.56 15.50
C LYS A 165 -2.40 -13.18 15.05
N ASN A 166 -1.15 -12.81 15.30
CA ASN A 166 -0.65 -11.47 14.95
C ASN A 166 -0.61 -11.23 13.43
N GLU A 167 -0.21 -12.25 12.67
CA GLU A 167 -0.21 -12.18 11.21
C GLU A 167 -1.63 -12.09 10.64
N GLN A 168 -2.58 -12.88 11.17
CA GLN A 168 -3.99 -12.80 10.75
C GLN A 168 -4.60 -11.45 11.09
N LEU A 169 -4.39 -10.94 12.32
CA LEU A 169 -4.85 -9.62 12.72
C LEU A 169 -4.29 -8.50 11.84
N ALA A 170 -3.03 -8.61 11.41
CA ALA A 170 -2.43 -7.67 10.47
C ALA A 170 -3.10 -7.72 9.10
N ILE A 171 -3.46 -8.91 8.59
CA ILE A 171 -4.18 -9.07 7.32
C ILE A 171 -5.60 -8.50 7.42
N TYR A 172 -6.36 -8.85 8.48
CA TYR A 172 -7.68 -8.27 8.72
C TYR A 172 -7.64 -6.75 8.75
N TRP A 173 -6.68 -6.19 9.49
CA TRP A 173 -6.49 -4.74 9.58
C TRP A 173 -6.21 -4.11 8.21
N CYS A 174 -5.22 -4.64 7.48
CA CYS A 174 -4.87 -4.14 6.14
C CYS A 174 -6.03 -4.25 5.17
N ALA A 175 -6.81 -5.35 5.21
CA ALA A 175 -7.98 -5.52 4.35
C ALA A 175 -9.04 -4.44 4.62
N LYS A 176 -9.38 -4.22 5.90
CA LYS A 176 -10.35 -3.20 6.30
C LYS A 176 -9.87 -1.78 5.97
N GLU A 177 -8.59 -1.47 6.17
CA GLU A 177 -7.98 -0.19 5.77
C GLU A 177 -7.96 -0.01 4.25
N ALA A 178 -7.69 -1.05 3.47
CA ALA A 178 -7.72 -0.97 2.01
C ALA A 178 -9.14 -0.70 1.50
N ILE A 179 -10.16 -1.39 2.03
CA ILE A 179 -11.57 -1.13 1.73
C ILE A 179 -11.96 0.30 2.15
N PHE A 180 -11.59 0.72 3.37
CA PHE A 180 -11.86 2.07 3.84
C PHE A 180 -11.30 3.15 2.92
N LYS A 181 -10.07 2.97 2.43
CA LYS A 181 -9.44 3.89 1.47
C LYS A 181 -10.19 3.91 0.13
N ARG A 182 -10.59 2.75 -0.38
CA ARG A 182 -11.39 2.64 -1.60
C ARG A 182 -12.76 3.31 -1.45
N MET A 183 -13.45 3.08 -0.33
CA MET A 183 -14.77 3.65 -0.07
C MET A 183 -14.75 5.16 0.13
N SER A 184 -13.62 5.71 0.56
CA SER A 184 -13.45 7.17 0.79
C SER A 184 -14.54 7.80 1.66
N GLN A 185 -15.19 6.99 2.52
CA GLN A 185 -16.27 7.41 3.41
C GLN A 185 -15.73 7.78 4.78
N ASN A 186 -16.37 8.77 5.43
CA ASN A 186 -16.06 9.16 6.79
C ASN A 186 -16.89 8.34 7.80
N ARG A 187 -16.31 8.06 8.98
CA ARG A 187 -16.97 7.43 10.11
C ARG A 187 -17.48 6.03 9.81
N VAL A 188 -16.61 5.18 9.31
CA VAL A 188 -16.84 3.74 9.15
C VAL A 188 -16.50 3.04 10.46
N ASP A 189 -17.38 2.20 10.94
CA ASP A 189 -17.10 1.25 12.02
C ASP A 189 -16.57 -0.04 11.41
N PHE A 190 -15.31 -0.37 11.68
CA PHE A 190 -14.64 -1.50 11.04
C PHE A 190 -15.19 -2.86 11.51
N ALA A 191 -15.64 -2.96 12.74
CA ALA A 191 -16.19 -4.20 13.28
C ALA A 191 -17.62 -4.49 12.78
N GLU A 192 -18.41 -3.42 12.54
CA GLU A 192 -19.82 -3.54 12.18
C GLU A 192 -20.08 -3.42 10.66
N GLN A 193 -19.18 -2.70 9.94
CA GLN A 193 -19.43 -2.35 8.54
C GLN A 193 -18.49 -3.02 7.54
N ILE A 194 -17.40 -3.65 7.98
CA ILE A 194 -16.49 -4.37 7.09
C ILE A 194 -16.31 -5.78 7.63
N GLU A 195 -16.82 -6.75 6.91
CA GLU A 195 -16.68 -8.17 7.22
C GLU A 195 -15.72 -8.81 6.23
N VAL A 196 -14.66 -9.45 6.74
CA VAL A 196 -13.69 -10.18 5.93
C VAL A 196 -13.89 -11.66 6.19
N GLU A 197 -14.14 -12.41 5.11
CA GLU A 197 -14.38 -13.84 5.17
C GLU A 197 -13.17 -14.61 5.71
N LYS A 198 -13.43 -15.77 6.30
CA LYS A 198 -12.40 -16.67 6.81
C LYS A 198 -11.40 -17.04 5.72
N PHE A 199 -10.13 -16.87 5.99
CA PHE A 199 -9.06 -17.22 5.06
C PHE A 199 -8.00 -18.14 5.67
N ASN A 200 -7.29 -18.85 4.81
CA ASN A 200 -6.13 -19.63 5.21
C ASN A 200 -4.86 -18.81 4.99
N LEU A 201 -4.12 -18.55 6.06
CA LEU A 201 -2.87 -17.78 6.00
C LEU A 201 -1.85 -18.46 5.08
N LYS A 202 -1.42 -17.73 4.04
CA LYS A 202 -0.38 -18.08 3.08
C LYS A 202 0.60 -16.92 2.93
N LYS A 203 1.64 -17.12 2.13
CA LYS A 203 2.56 -16.03 1.77
C LYS A 203 1.91 -15.03 0.80
N GLU A 204 1.04 -15.50 -0.06
CA GLU A 204 0.20 -14.74 -0.99
C GLU A 204 -1.17 -15.42 -1.03
N GLY A 205 -2.24 -14.63 -1.13
CA GLY A 205 -3.61 -15.16 -1.16
C GLY A 205 -4.63 -14.12 -1.59
N GLU A 206 -5.86 -14.60 -1.65
CA GLU A 206 -7.05 -13.83 -1.96
C GLU A 206 -7.91 -13.77 -0.70
N LEU A 207 -8.69 -12.71 -0.53
CA LEU A 207 -9.66 -12.49 0.53
C LEU A 207 -10.96 -12.02 -0.12
N GLU A 208 -12.08 -12.47 0.45
CA GLU A 208 -13.40 -11.96 0.15
C GLU A 208 -13.86 -11.11 1.33
N ALA A 209 -14.48 -9.97 1.06
CA ALA A 209 -14.99 -9.09 2.10
C ALA A 209 -16.26 -8.37 1.66
N THR A 210 -17.07 -8.00 2.63
CA THR A 210 -18.33 -7.26 2.42
C THR A 210 -18.28 -5.94 3.18
N PHE A 211 -18.65 -4.85 2.51
CA PHE A 211 -18.92 -3.57 3.15
C PHE A 211 -20.41 -3.37 3.33
N ILE A 212 -20.86 -3.14 4.56
CA ILE A 212 -22.25 -2.93 4.91
C ILE A 212 -22.49 -1.42 5.05
N HIS A 213 -23.25 -0.87 4.12
CA HIS A 213 -23.64 0.55 4.15
C HIS A 213 -24.67 0.83 5.25
N LYS A 214 -24.79 2.09 5.66
CA LYS A 214 -25.75 2.50 6.72
C LYS A 214 -27.22 2.27 6.38
N ASP A 215 -27.53 2.10 5.10
CA ASP A 215 -28.87 1.74 4.59
C ASP A 215 -29.03 0.23 4.38
N GLU A 216 -28.13 -0.58 4.96
CA GLU A 216 -28.10 -2.04 4.88
C GLU A 216 -27.83 -2.59 3.47
N HIS A 217 -27.39 -1.74 2.52
CA HIS A 217 -26.87 -2.23 1.25
C HIS A 217 -25.48 -2.82 1.45
N GLU A 218 -25.22 -3.95 0.79
CA GLU A 218 -23.97 -4.68 0.84
C GLU A 218 -23.19 -4.51 -0.47
N GLU A 219 -21.86 -4.34 -0.37
CA GLU A 219 -20.93 -4.27 -1.48
C GLU A 219 -19.82 -5.29 -1.26
N GLU A 220 -19.68 -6.26 -2.16
CA GLU A 220 -18.69 -7.34 -2.07
C GLU A 220 -17.38 -6.91 -2.73
N PHE A 221 -16.26 -7.33 -2.14
CA PHE A 221 -14.91 -7.04 -2.62
C PHE A 221 -14.04 -8.28 -2.66
N ASP A 222 -13.32 -8.44 -3.76
CA ASP A 222 -12.19 -9.35 -3.89
C ASP A 222 -10.89 -8.58 -3.60
N LEU A 223 -10.11 -9.06 -2.63
CA LEU A 223 -8.82 -8.47 -2.29
C LEU A 223 -7.72 -9.50 -2.50
N GLU A 224 -6.55 -9.01 -2.80
CA GLU A 224 -5.34 -9.83 -2.81
C GLU A 224 -4.38 -9.36 -1.70
N TYR A 225 -3.56 -10.28 -1.19
CA TYR A 225 -2.51 -9.92 -0.25
C TYR A 225 -1.20 -10.63 -0.53
N MET A 226 -0.10 -10.05 -0.05
CA MET A 226 1.21 -10.68 0.00
C MET A 226 1.96 -10.36 1.29
N ILE A 227 2.74 -11.34 1.76
CA ILE A 227 3.67 -11.19 2.89
C ILE A 227 5.09 -11.19 2.35
N PHE A 228 5.85 -10.15 2.66
CA PHE A 228 7.26 -9.99 2.26
C PHE A 228 8.03 -9.24 3.35
N ASP A 229 9.26 -9.63 3.58
CA ASP A 229 10.19 -8.95 4.49
C ASP A 229 9.54 -8.48 5.82
N ARG A 230 8.78 -9.38 6.46
CA ARG A 230 8.01 -9.14 7.69
C ARG A 230 6.99 -7.98 7.58
N HIS A 231 6.43 -7.77 6.39
CA HIS A 231 5.31 -6.88 6.13
C HIS A 231 4.19 -7.65 5.44
N VAL A 232 2.98 -7.24 5.67
CA VAL A 232 1.81 -7.64 4.89
C VAL A 232 1.31 -6.43 4.12
N MET A 233 0.95 -6.66 2.87
CA MET A 233 0.32 -5.67 1.99
C MET A 233 -0.94 -6.28 1.43
N VAL A 234 -2.06 -5.55 1.50
CA VAL A 234 -3.37 -5.93 0.96
C VAL A 234 -3.83 -4.84 0.00
N TRP A 235 -4.46 -5.24 -1.10
CA TRP A 235 -5.00 -4.32 -2.09
C TRP A 235 -6.28 -4.86 -2.73
N LEU A 236 -7.07 -3.93 -3.29
CA LEU A 236 -8.24 -4.21 -4.11
C LEU A 236 -8.35 -3.20 -5.25
N VAL A 237 -9.07 -3.59 -6.31
CA VAL A 237 -9.41 -2.77 -7.47
C VAL A 237 -10.84 -3.08 -7.88
N GLY A 238 -11.68 -2.04 -8.01
CA GLY A 238 -13.10 -2.15 -8.37
C GLY A 238 -14.07 -1.76 -7.27
#